data_dd551390247ae709318caa4163c852c2
#
_entry.id   dd551390247ae709318caa4163c852c2
#
_cell.length_a   1.000
_cell.length_b   1.000
_cell.length_c   1.000
_cell.angle_alpha   90.00
_cell.angle_beta   90.00
_cell.angle_gamma   90.00
#
_symmetry.space_group_name_H-M   'P 1'
#
loop_
_entity.id
_entity.type
_entity.pdbx_description
1 polymer ?
#
loop_
_entity_poly.entity_id
_entity_poly.type
_entity_poly.pdbx_seq_one_letter_code
_entity_poly.pdbx_strand_id
1 'polypeptide(L)'
;MSGQLNIQASYALIKRIIPKHAPFFVIEPLQHQNERDAFEIESKNSKIILRGNNGVAVASALYYYLTEYGHCQVTWNGTNLNLPKVLPVVKQKIHKQTPYQYRYYLNYCTFNYSMSWWDWDRWQKEIDWMALHGINMPLAVTGEEYTWYLVYRDLGFSDDDLKDFFCGPSYFSWFWMGNLDGWGGPLPLNWMKSHKELQQKILQHERELGMKPVLPAFTGHVPSAFKRKFPNAKLKATNWNNGFADTYILDSEDSLFAVIGKKFLQAQTKLFGTDHLYSADTFNENEPPSDEP
;
A
#
# COMPACT_ATOMS: atom_id res chain seq x y z
N MET A 1 6.91 -16.83 1.02
CA MET A 1 7.01 -17.26 2.43
C MET A 1 6.27 -16.23 3.26
N SER A 2 5.27 -16.62 4.06
CA SER A 2 4.66 -15.69 5.03
C SER A 2 5.72 -15.30 6.04
N GLY A 3 5.84 -14.00 6.32
CA GLY A 3 6.86 -13.49 7.24
C GLY A 3 6.72 -14.13 8.63
N GLN A 4 7.83 -14.40 9.28
CA GLN A 4 7.86 -14.87 10.66
C GLN A 4 7.17 -13.82 11.55
N LEU A 5 6.36 -14.26 12.54
CA LEU A 5 5.68 -13.37 13.48
C LEU A 5 6.68 -12.45 14.20
N ASN A 6 6.50 -11.14 14.02
CA ASN A 6 7.18 -10.12 14.81
C ASN A 6 6.33 -9.80 16.05
N ILE A 7 6.65 -10.43 17.18
CA ILE A 7 5.92 -10.25 18.44
C ILE A 7 6.00 -8.80 18.93
N GLN A 8 7.13 -8.12 18.71
CA GLN A 8 7.35 -6.75 19.16
C GLN A 8 6.44 -5.77 18.42
N ALA A 9 6.38 -5.87 17.07
CA ALA A 9 5.51 -5.03 16.25
C ALA A 9 4.03 -5.28 16.56
N SER A 10 3.64 -6.56 16.69
CA SER A 10 2.27 -6.95 17.06
C SER A 10 1.87 -6.42 18.45
N TYR A 11 2.76 -6.48 19.44
CA TYR A 11 2.48 -5.94 20.77
C TYR A 11 2.44 -4.40 20.78
N ALA A 12 3.26 -3.75 19.95
CA ALA A 12 3.20 -2.29 19.76
C ALA A 12 1.85 -1.84 19.17
N LEU A 13 1.28 -2.61 18.22
CA LEU A 13 -0.08 -2.38 17.72
C LEU A 13 -1.11 -2.48 18.86
N ILE A 14 -1.06 -3.54 19.69
CA ILE A 14 -1.98 -3.68 20.85
C ILE A 14 -1.89 -2.46 21.77
N LYS A 15 -0.67 -1.97 22.03
CA LYS A 15 -0.45 -0.77 22.85
C LYS A 15 -1.05 0.50 22.25
N ARG A 16 -1.02 0.64 20.92
CA ARG A 16 -1.64 1.80 20.25
C ARG A 16 -3.15 1.75 20.32
N ILE A 17 -3.75 0.58 20.15
CA ILE A 17 -5.21 0.40 20.14
C ILE A 17 -5.81 0.47 21.56
N ILE A 18 -5.24 -0.27 22.51
CA ILE A 18 -5.79 -0.42 23.88
C ILE A 18 -4.70 -0.25 24.95
N PRO A 19 -4.06 0.92 25.07
CA PRO A 19 -2.87 1.12 25.90
C PRO A 19 -3.04 0.70 27.35
N LYS A 20 -4.20 0.96 27.96
CA LYS A 20 -4.50 0.63 29.36
C LYS A 20 -4.68 -0.88 29.58
N HIS A 21 -5.10 -1.62 28.56
CA HIS A 21 -5.40 -3.05 28.65
C HIS A 21 -4.30 -3.92 28.02
N ALA A 22 -3.38 -3.34 27.24
CA ALA A 22 -2.28 -4.08 26.61
C ALA A 22 -1.52 -5.02 27.55
N PRO A 23 -1.23 -4.66 28.82
CA PRO A 23 -0.54 -5.57 29.74
C PRO A 23 -1.27 -6.88 30.07
N PHE A 24 -2.56 -6.97 29.78
CA PHE A 24 -3.35 -8.19 29.99
C PHE A 24 -3.31 -9.15 28.78
N PHE A 25 -2.70 -8.75 27.67
CA PHE A 25 -2.56 -9.58 26.49
C PHE A 25 -1.15 -10.17 26.38
N VAL A 26 -1.10 -11.42 25.95
CA VAL A 26 0.14 -12.16 25.67
C VAL A 26 0.08 -12.66 24.25
N ILE A 27 1.17 -12.50 23.51
CA ILE A 27 1.28 -12.97 22.12
C ILE A 27 2.15 -14.21 22.10
N GLU A 28 1.67 -15.27 21.46
CA GLU A 28 2.41 -16.50 21.24
C GLU A 28 2.36 -16.87 19.74
N PRO A 29 3.41 -17.49 19.18
CA PRO A 29 3.38 -17.92 17.79
C PRO A 29 2.42 -19.09 17.59
N LEU A 30 1.74 -19.10 16.44
CA LEU A 30 1.00 -20.25 15.93
C LEU A 30 1.76 -20.81 14.72
N GLN A 31 1.96 -22.13 14.68
CA GLN A 31 2.64 -22.76 13.55
C GLN A 31 1.80 -22.63 12.25
N HIS A 32 2.48 -22.34 11.16
CA HIS A 32 1.85 -22.35 9.83
C HIS A 32 1.48 -23.79 9.45
N GLN A 33 0.20 -24.01 9.12
CA GLN A 33 -0.26 -25.26 8.51
C GLN A 33 -0.33 -25.14 6.98
N ASN A 34 -0.52 -23.92 6.49
CA ASN A 34 -0.58 -23.55 5.07
C ASN A 34 -0.30 -22.05 4.92
N GLU A 35 -0.43 -21.49 3.73
CA GLU A 35 -0.20 -20.05 3.45
C GLU A 35 -1.35 -19.12 3.88
N ARG A 36 -2.29 -19.62 4.69
CA ARG A 36 -3.44 -18.83 5.16
C ARG A 36 -3.22 -18.34 6.58
N ASP A 37 -3.74 -17.16 6.87
CA ASP A 37 -3.68 -16.62 8.22
C ASP A 37 -4.63 -17.36 9.14
N ALA A 38 -4.11 -17.72 10.31
CA ALA A 38 -4.86 -18.39 11.36
C ALA A 38 -4.52 -17.79 12.71
N PHE A 39 -5.51 -17.76 13.60
CA PHE A 39 -5.31 -17.32 14.97
C PHE A 39 -6.04 -18.21 15.99
N GLU A 40 -5.58 -18.12 17.23
CA GLU A 40 -6.23 -18.70 18.39
C GLU A 40 -6.35 -17.66 19.50
N ILE A 41 -7.41 -17.80 20.31
CA ILE A 41 -7.63 -16.95 21.50
C ILE A 41 -8.03 -17.85 22.66
N GLU A 42 -7.40 -17.66 23.82
CA GLU A 42 -7.82 -18.29 25.08
C GLU A 42 -7.56 -17.36 26.27
N SER A 43 -8.26 -17.61 27.38
CA SER A 43 -7.99 -16.98 28.65
C SER A 43 -7.23 -17.93 29.56
N LYS A 44 -6.08 -17.48 30.11
CA LYS A 44 -5.25 -18.25 31.03
C LYS A 44 -4.58 -17.33 32.05
N ASN A 45 -4.65 -17.66 33.33
CA ASN A 45 -4.00 -16.91 34.40
C ASN A 45 -4.30 -15.38 34.35
N SER A 46 -5.57 -15.00 34.20
CA SER A 46 -6.03 -13.62 34.08
C SER A 46 -5.44 -12.85 32.89
N LYS A 47 -4.91 -13.54 31.89
CA LYS A 47 -4.43 -12.97 30.62
C LYS A 47 -5.26 -13.50 29.46
N ILE A 48 -5.28 -12.71 28.40
CA ILE A 48 -5.80 -13.11 27.08
C ILE A 48 -4.59 -13.49 26.21
N ILE A 49 -4.53 -14.74 25.82
CA ILE A 49 -3.46 -15.25 24.94
C ILE A 49 -3.95 -15.14 23.51
N LEU A 50 -3.22 -14.39 22.71
CA LEU A 50 -3.44 -14.26 21.25
C LEU A 50 -2.33 -15.02 20.54
N ARG A 51 -2.69 -16.05 19.76
CA ARG A 51 -1.76 -16.75 18.87
C ARG A 51 -2.06 -16.42 17.44
N GLY A 52 -1.04 -16.18 16.67
CA GLY A 52 -1.15 -15.99 15.23
C GLY A 52 0.09 -16.47 14.51
N ASN A 53 -0.08 -16.85 13.25
CA ASN A 53 1.04 -17.25 12.41
C ASN A 53 1.81 -16.06 11.81
N ASN A 54 1.23 -14.85 11.87
CA ASN A 54 1.89 -13.58 11.54
C ASN A 54 1.22 -12.42 12.32
N GLY A 55 1.70 -11.20 12.11
CA GLY A 55 1.19 -10.02 12.83
C GLY A 55 -0.25 -9.66 12.46
N VAL A 56 -0.66 -9.84 11.19
CA VAL A 56 -2.05 -9.62 10.74
C VAL A 56 -2.98 -10.60 11.46
N ALA A 57 -2.60 -11.87 11.58
CA ALA A 57 -3.39 -12.87 12.29
C ALA A 57 -3.54 -12.53 13.78
N VAL A 58 -2.47 -12.04 14.44
CA VAL A 58 -2.53 -11.57 15.84
C VAL A 58 -3.44 -10.33 15.97
N ALA A 59 -3.34 -9.38 15.05
CA ALA A 59 -4.21 -8.20 15.03
C ALA A 59 -5.69 -8.58 14.81
N SER A 60 -5.97 -9.53 13.91
CA SER A 60 -7.31 -10.08 13.69
C SER A 60 -7.84 -10.81 14.93
N ALA A 61 -6.98 -11.54 15.65
CA ALA A 61 -7.33 -12.15 16.94
C ALA A 61 -7.72 -11.09 17.98
N LEU A 62 -6.94 -10.01 18.07
CA LEU A 62 -7.25 -8.88 18.94
C LEU A 62 -8.61 -8.29 18.56
N TYR A 63 -8.84 -8.01 17.27
CA TYR A 63 -10.08 -7.39 16.82
C TYR A 63 -11.29 -8.29 17.08
N TYR A 64 -11.16 -9.60 16.83
CA TYR A 64 -12.18 -10.57 17.18
C TYR A 64 -12.51 -10.55 18.67
N TYR A 65 -11.49 -10.50 19.54
CA TYR A 65 -11.71 -10.38 20.98
C TYR A 65 -12.41 -9.06 21.36
N LEU A 66 -11.99 -7.96 20.75
CA LEU A 66 -12.59 -6.64 21.00
C LEU A 66 -14.06 -6.59 20.60
N THR A 67 -14.44 -7.20 19.47
CA THR A 67 -15.82 -7.19 18.98
C THR A 67 -16.71 -8.18 19.75
N GLU A 68 -16.29 -9.44 19.84
CA GLU A 68 -17.14 -10.53 20.36
C GLU A 68 -17.22 -10.56 21.89
N TYR A 69 -16.17 -10.15 22.56
CA TYR A 69 -16.08 -10.19 24.03
C TYR A 69 -16.11 -8.79 24.66
N GLY A 70 -15.44 -7.84 24.05
CA GLY A 70 -15.33 -6.46 24.54
C GLY A 70 -16.50 -5.57 24.13
N HIS A 71 -17.30 -5.98 23.14
CA HIS A 71 -18.34 -5.17 22.50
C HIS A 71 -17.82 -3.81 22.03
N CYS A 72 -16.56 -3.83 21.55
CA CYS A 72 -15.82 -2.69 21.06
C CYS A 72 -15.74 -2.71 19.53
N GLN A 73 -15.52 -1.55 18.94
CA GLN A 73 -15.33 -1.41 17.50
C GLN A 73 -14.19 -0.45 17.17
N VAL A 74 -13.43 -0.80 16.13
CA VAL A 74 -12.49 0.09 15.46
C VAL A 74 -12.90 0.14 14.00
N THR A 75 -13.51 1.23 13.58
CA THR A 75 -13.94 1.44 12.20
C THR A 75 -13.08 2.51 11.54
N TRP A 76 -13.19 2.64 10.24
CA TRP A 76 -12.43 3.64 9.49
C TRP A 76 -12.77 5.09 9.92
N ASN A 77 -14.04 5.34 10.28
CA ASN A 77 -14.54 6.66 10.66
C ASN A 77 -14.54 6.94 12.17
N GLY A 78 -14.27 5.93 13.00
CA GLY A 78 -14.28 6.12 14.45
C GLY A 78 -14.06 4.85 15.24
N THR A 79 -13.87 5.02 16.53
CA THR A 79 -13.63 3.93 17.47
C THR A 79 -14.58 3.99 18.66
N ASN A 80 -15.02 2.83 19.14
CA ASN A 80 -15.65 2.62 20.43
C ASN A 80 -14.85 1.56 21.19
N LEU A 81 -14.02 1.99 22.14
CA LEU A 81 -13.09 1.14 22.89
C LEU A 81 -13.34 1.17 24.40
N ASN A 82 -14.61 1.07 24.79
CA ASN A 82 -15.03 1.04 26.21
C ASN A 82 -14.87 -0.37 26.81
N LEU A 83 -13.64 -0.88 26.87
CA LEU A 83 -13.37 -2.14 27.53
C LEU A 83 -13.61 -2.05 29.06
N PRO A 84 -14.23 -3.07 29.67
CA PRO A 84 -14.40 -3.13 31.12
C PRO A 84 -13.03 -3.29 31.82
N LYS A 85 -12.95 -2.81 33.10
CA LYS A 85 -11.71 -2.94 33.90
C LYS A 85 -11.24 -4.39 34.02
N VAL A 86 -12.20 -5.32 34.16
CA VAL A 86 -11.93 -6.77 34.16
C VAL A 86 -12.30 -7.28 32.77
N LEU A 87 -11.31 -7.78 32.06
CA LEU A 87 -11.50 -8.29 30.71
C LEU A 87 -12.39 -9.54 30.70
N PRO A 88 -13.35 -9.64 29.75
CA PRO A 88 -14.19 -10.82 29.59
C PRO A 88 -13.37 -12.09 29.35
N VAL A 89 -13.76 -13.19 29.99
CA VAL A 89 -13.09 -14.48 29.87
C VAL A 89 -13.52 -15.21 28.62
N VAL A 90 -12.59 -15.70 27.83
CA VAL A 90 -12.82 -16.63 26.72
C VAL A 90 -13.01 -18.02 27.30
N LYS A 91 -14.27 -18.48 27.40
CA LYS A 91 -14.64 -19.73 28.09
C LYS A 91 -14.10 -20.99 27.38
N GLN A 92 -14.04 -20.96 26.06
CA GLN A 92 -13.53 -22.04 25.22
C GLN A 92 -12.51 -21.48 24.25
N LYS A 93 -11.39 -22.18 24.05
CA LYS A 93 -10.37 -21.80 23.09
C LYS A 93 -10.99 -21.63 21.71
N ILE A 94 -10.73 -20.48 21.11
CA ILE A 94 -11.16 -20.14 19.76
C ILE A 94 -10.02 -20.44 18.80
N HIS A 95 -10.34 -21.02 17.66
CA HIS A 95 -9.48 -21.17 16.50
C HIS A 95 -10.21 -20.69 15.27
N LYS A 96 -9.59 -19.79 14.50
CA LYS A 96 -10.11 -19.28 13.23
C LYS A 96 -9.01 -19.28 12.18
N GLN A 97 -9.38 -19.61 10.97
CA GLN A 97 -8.51 -19.51 9.80
C GLN A 97 -9.29 -18.85 8.66
N THR A 98 -8.65 -17.93 7.94
CA THR A 98 -9.25 -17.34 6.75
C THR A 98 -9.25 -18.33 5.58
N PRO A 99 -10.30 -18.36 4.74
CA PRO A 99 -10.30 -19.15 3.51
C PRO A 99 -9.46 -18.51 2.39
N TYR A 100 -9.08 -17.23 2.53
CA TYR A 100 -8.40 -16.46 1.50
C TYR A 100 -6.91 -16.27 1.83
N GLN A 101 -6.05 -16.54 0.86
CA GLN A 101 -4.61 -16.30 0.95
C GLN A 101 -4.31 -14.80 0.86
N TYR A 102 -4.97 -14.09 -0.07
CA TYR A 102 -4.77 -12.67 -0.33
C TYR A 102 -6.02 -11.88 0.02
N ARG A 103 -5.87 -10.79 0.76
CA ARG A 103 -6.90 -9.81 1.10
C ARG A 103 -6.34 -8.45 0.74
N TYR A 104 -6.61 -8.10 -0.53
CA TYR A 104 -6.13 -6.87 -1.16
C TYR A 104 -6.93 -5.66 -0.68
N TYR A 105 -6.26 -4.57 -0.50
CA TYR A 105 -6.88 -3.32 -0.09
C TYR A 105 -6.31 -2.15 -0.85
N LEU A 106 -7.22 -1.28 -1.25
CA LEU A 106 -7.12 -0.05 -1.96
C LEU A 106 -7.01 -0.26 -3.47
N ASN A 107 -7.50 0.74 -4.21
CA ASN A 107 -7.24 0.94 -5.62
C ASN A 107 -6.64 2.33 -5.83
N TYR A 108 -6.18 2.62 -7.04
CA TYR A 108 -5.54 3.90 -7.35
C TYR A 108 -6.47 5.09 -7.13
N CYS A 109 -7.73 5.03 -7.58
CA CYS A 109 -8.68 6.15 -7.49
C CYS A 109 -8.93 6.59 -6.05
N THR A 110 -9.13 5.64 -5.14
CA THR A 110 -9.52 5.95 -3.75
C THR A 110 -8.44 6.67 -2.96
N PHE A 111 -7.18 6.57 -3.37
CA PHE A 111 -6.08 7.31 -2.75
C PHE A 111 -6.37 8.82 -2.69
N ASN A 112 -6.76 9.44 -3.80
CA ASN A 112 -6.97 10.88 -3.84
C ASN A 112 -8.24 11.36 -3.14
N TYR A 113 -9.18 10.47 -2.81
CA TYR A 113 -10.37 10.86 -2.06
C TYR A 113 -10.08 11.16 -0.58
N SER A 114 -8.98 10.65 -0.02
CA SER A 114 -8.69 10.81 1.41
C SER A 114 -7.21 10.91 1.76
N MET A 115 -6.29 10.30 0.97
CA MET A 115 -4.95 9.94 1.44
C MET A 115 -3.85 10.88 0.96
N SER A 116 -4.12 11.78 0.02
CA SER A 116 -3.11 12.66 -0.62
C SER A 116 -2.22 13.42 0.35
N TRP A 117 -2.76 13.78 1.52
CA TRP A 117 -2.09 14.63 2.51
C TRP A 117 -1.81 13.92 3.84
N TRP A 118 -1.93 12.59 3.86
CA TRP A 118 -1.68 11.85 5.09
C TRP A 118 -0.20 11.87 5.45
N ASP A 119 0.06 12.21 6.71
CA ASP A 119 1.35 12.08 7.35
C ASP A 119 1.55 10.66 7.92
N TRP A 120 2.70 10.46 8.57
CA TRP A 120 3.03 9.19 9.19
C TRP A 120 2.01 8.77 10.26
N ASP A 121 1.55 9.70 11.09
CA ASP A 121 0.64 9.37 12.20
C ASP A 121 -0.72 8.86 11.68
N ARG A 122 -1.18 9.43 10.55
CA ARG A 122 -2.41 8.93 9.91
C ARG A 122 -2.19 7.61 9.19
N TRP A 123 -1.07 7.44 8.48
CA TRP A 123 -0.72 6.17 7.85
C TRP A 123 -0.53 5.04 8.86
N GLN A 124 0.11 5.28 10.01
CA GLN A 124 0.25 4.27 11.05
C GLN A 124 -1.11 3.76 11.55
N LYS A 125 -2.08 4.67 11.74
CA LYS A 125 -3.44 4.28 12.12
C LYS A 125 -4.13 3.45 11.04
N GLU A 126 -3.93 3.79 9.76
CA GLU A 126 -4.48 3.04 8.65
C GLU A 126 -3.90 1.62 8.57
N ILE A 127 -2.59 1.48 8.72
CA ILE A 127 -1.92 0.18 8.71
C ILE A 127 -2.40 -0.68 9.89
N ASP A 128 -2.52 -0.09 11.09
CA ASP A 128 -3.09 -0.79 12.25
C ASP A 128 -4.54 -1.23 12.00
N TRP A 129 -5.35 -0.35 11.37
CA TRP A 129 -6.72 -0.69 10.98
C TRP A 129 -6.76 -1.82 9.95
N MET A 130 -5.91 -1.76 8.92
CA MET A 130 -5.79 -2.85 7.94
C MET A 130 -5.46 -4.18 8.62
N ALA A 131 -4.49 -4.20 9.53
CA ALA A 131 -4.10 -5.41 10.26
C ALA A 131 -5.25 -5.98 11.11
N LEU A 132 -5.97 -5.11 11.85
CA LEU A 132 -7.15 -5.52 12.63
C LEU A 132 -8.22 -6.18 11.77
N HIS A 133 -8.41 -5.69 10.55
CA HIS A 133 -9.42 -6.18 9.60
C HIS A 133 -8.91 -7.30 8.69
N GLY A 134 -7.71 -7.82 8.96
CA GLY A 134 -7.17 -8.97 8.26
C GLY A 134 -6.63 -8.70 6.86
N ILE A 135 -6.43 -7.44 6.48
CA ILE A 135 -5.81 -7.07 5.21
C ILE A 135 -4.32 -7.42 5.27
N ASN A 136 -3.83 -8.14 4.28
CA ASN A 136 -2.44 -8.56 4.21
C ASN A 136 -1.72 -8.18 2.92
N MET A 137 -2.42 -7.51 2.00
CA MET A 137 -1.89 -7.15 0.68
C MET A 137 -2.33 -5.73 0.31
N PRO A 138 -1.76 -4.68 0.96
CA PRO A 138 -2.08 -3.29 0.65
C PRO A 138 -1.43 -2.81 -0.64
N LEU A 139 -2.13 -1.97 -1.42
CA LEU A 139 -1.54 -1.20 -2.51
C LEU A 139 -0.72 -0.04 -1.93
N ALA A 140 0.57 0.01 -2.22
CA ALA A 140 1.52 0.95 -1.64
C ALA A 140 2.10 1.90 -2.70
N VAL A 141 1.36 2.96 -3.01
CA VAL A 141 1.66 3.91 -4.11
C VAL A 141 2.29 5.23 -3.66
N THR A 142 2.32 5.51 -2.36
CA THR A 142 2.90 6.77 -1.83
C THR A 142 4.37 6.93 -2.26
N GLY A 143 4.73 8.11 -2.79
CA GLY A 143 6.11 8.39 -3.18
C GLY A 143 6.58 7.73 -4.47
N GLU A 144 5.68 7.15 -5.25
CA GLU A 144 5.98 6.58 -6.57
C GLU A 144 6.60 7.60 -7.52
N GLU A 145 6.21 8.86 -7.43
CA GLU A 145 6.71 9.97 -8.26
C GLU A 145 8.24 10.07 -8.21
N TYR A 146 8.84 9.76 -7.06
CA TYR A 146 10.30 9.79 -6.94
C TYR A 146 10.98 8.66 -7.72
N THR A 147 10.36 7.49 -7.84
CA THR A 147 10.83 6.41 -8.72
C THR A 147 10.81 6.85 -10.18
N TRP A 148 9.70 7.40 -10.64
CA TRP A 148 9.53 7.95 -11.98
C TRP A 148 10.55 9.04 -12.27
N TYR A 149 10.72 9.99 -11.35
CA TYR A 149 11.72 11.06 -11.46
C TYR A 149 13.12 10.49 -11.67
N LEU A 150 13.55 9.53 -10.85
CA LEU A 150 14.89 8.94 -10.98
C LEU A 150 15.07 8.22 -12.33
N VAL A 151 14.07 7.49 -12.79
CA VAL A 151 14.13 6.76 -14.06
C VAL A 151 14.26 7.72 -15.24
N TYR A 152 13.44 8.76 -15.29
CA TYR A 152 13.51 9.73 -16.39
C TYR A 152 14.76 10.60 -16.33
N ARG A 153 15.25 10.96 -15.15
CA ARG A 153 16.56 11.61 -14.99
C ARG A 153 17.71 10.74 -15.51
N ASP A 154 17.68 9.45 -15.21
CA ASP A 154 18.68 8.48 -15.71
C ASP A 154 18.60 8.29 -17.25
N LEU A 155 17.42 8.43 -17.83
CA LEU A 155 17.23 8.50 -19.28
C LEU A 155 17.63 9.86 -19.88
N GLY A 156 18.10 10.81 -19.04
CA GLY A 156 18.65 12.10 -19.43
C GLY A 156 17.60 13.20 -19.68
N PHE A 157 16.38 13.09 -19.13
CA PHE A 157 15.43 14.19 -19.10
C PHE A 157 15.89 15.25 -18.09
N SER A 158 15.72 16.52 -18.42
CA SER A 158 15.98 17.63 -17.50
C SER A 158 14.81 17.84 -16.54
N ASP A 159 15.00 18.66 -15.50
CA ASP A 159 13.89 19.05 -14.62
C ASP A 159 12.83 19.86 -15.38
N ASP A 160 13.25 20.66 -16.38
CA ASP A 160 12.33 21.37 -17.26
C ASP A 160 11.48 20.43 -18.14
N ASP A 161 12.05 19.30 -18.56
CA ASP A 161 11.30 18.29 -19.32
C ASP A 161 10.22 17.59 -18.47
N LEU A 162 10.43 17.54 -17.15
CA LEU A 162 9.59 16.80 -16.21
C LEU A 162 8.63 17.69 -15.40
N LYS A 163 8.78 19.02 -15.45
CA LYS A 163 7.96 19.95 -14.64
C LYS A 163 6.46 19.86 -14.93
N ASP A 164 6.12 19.60 -16.19
CA ASP A 164 4.73 19.50 -16.68
C ASP A 164 4.26 18.04 -16.77
N PHE A 165 5.05 17.10 -16.29
CA PHE A 165 4.70 15.67 -16.24
C PHE A 165 4.02 15.31 -14.91
N PHE A 166 4.64 15.64 -13.79
CA PHE A 166 4.11 15.27 -12.47
C PHE A 166 2.93 16.15 -12.06
N CYS A 167 1.82 15.51 -11.71
CA CYS A 167 0.67 16.19 -11.12
C CYS A 167 0.93 16.62 -9.67
N GLY A 168 0.18 17.60 -9.19
CA GLY A 168 0.10 17.92 -7.77
C GLY A 168 -0.62 16.82 -6.97
N PRO A 169 -0.47 16.80 -5.63
CA PRO A 169 -0.91 15.68 -4.79
C PRO A 169 -2.39 15.30 -4.90
N SER A 170 -3.26 16.26 -5.20
CA SER A 170 -4.70 15.99 -5.36
C SER A 170 -5.07 15.24 -6.65
N TYR A 171 -4.11 15.02 -7.54
CA TYR A 171 -4.34 14.44 -8.87
C TYR A 171 -3.51 13.18 -9.13
N PHE A 172 -2.80 12.66 -8.12
CA PHE A 172 -1.90 11.50 -8.27
C PHE A 172 -2.59 10.25 -8.81
N SER A 173 -3.80 9.94 -8.39
CA SER A 173 -4.51 8.76 -8.86
C SER A 173 -4.65 8.75 -10.37
N TRP A 174 -5.07 9.86 -10.95
CA TRP A 174 -5.25 9.99 -12.40
C TRP A 174 -3.92 10.10 -13.15
N PHE A 175 -2.89 10.66 -12.52
CA PHE A 175 -1.53 10.63 -13.04
C PHE A 175 -0.97 9.20 -13.10
N TRP A 176 -1.10 8.43 -12.02
CA TRP A 176 -0.62 7.05 -11.98
C TRP A 176 -1.33 6.12 -12.96
N MET A 177 -2.59 6.39 -13.28
CA MET A 177 -3.36 5.67 -14.28
C MET A 177 -3.14 6.18 -15.72
N GLY A 178 -2.30 7.22 -15.91
CA GLY A 178 -1.99 7.76 -17.23
C GLY A 178 -3.06 8.68 -17.81
N ASN A 179 -4.00 9.20 -17.01
CA ASN A 179 -5.07 10.08 -17.47
C ASN A 179 -4.66 11.55 -17.58
N LEU A 180 -3.78 12.01 -16.69
CA LEU A 180 -3.40 13.42 -16.56
C LEU A 180 -1.90 13.59 -16.40
N ASP A 181 -1.38 14.70 -16.96
CA ASP A 181 -0.05 15.23 -16.72
C ASP A 181 -0.15 16.67 -16.18
N GLY A 182 0.75 17.05 -15.27
CA GLY A 182 1.00 18.43 -14.84
C GLY A 182 -0.09 19.12 -14.02
N TRP A 183 -1.27 18.53 -13.86
CA TRP A 183 -2.39 19.17 -13.15
C TRP A 183 -2.07 19.41 -11.67
N GLY A 184 -2.31 20.65 -11.22
CA GLY A 184 -1.99 21.07 -9.86
C GLY A 184 -0.49 21.11 -9.55
N GLY A 185 0.35 20.98 -10.58
CA GLY A 185 1.80 21.07 -10.50
C GLY A 185 2.35 22.49 -10.62
N PRO A 186 3.69 22.64 -10.78
CA PRO A 186 4.69 21.57 -10.77
C PRO A 186 4.88 20.95 -9.38
N LEU A 187 5.11 19.64 -9.33
CA LEU A 187 5.36 18.93 -8.08
C LEU A 187 6.79 19.23 -7.55
N PRO A 188 6.95 19.80 -6.36
CA PRO A 188 8.27 20.12 -5.85
C PRO A 188 9.12 18.87 -5.56
N LEU A 189 10.40 18.89 -5.91
CA LEU A 189 11.32 17.77 -5.63
C LEU A 189 11.39 17.42 -4.12
N ASN A 190 11.23 18.41 -3.25
CA ASN A 190 11.18 18.17 -1.80
C ASN A 190 9.95 17.35 -1.39
N TRP A 191 8.81 17.53 -2.06
CA TRP A 191 7.64 16.68 -1.87
C TRP A 191 7.97 15.23 -2.22
N MET A 192 8.50 14.96 -3.41
CA MET A 192 8.87 13.63 -3.85
C MET A 192 9.85 12.95 -2.87
N LYS A 193 10.85 13.67 -2.39
CA LYS A 193 11.84 13.15 -1.41
C LYS A 193 11.19 12.81 -0.07
N SER A 194 10.36 13.70 0.48
CA SER A 194 9.69 13.47 1.76
C SER A 194 8.69 12.31 1.69
N HIS A 195 7.99 12.16 0.56
CA HIS A 195 7.03 11.07 0.36
C HIS A 195 7.72 9.74 0.06
N LYS A 196 8.90 9.75 -0.57
CA LYS A 196 9.78 8.58 -0.62
C LYS A 196 10.14 8.10 0.80
N GLU A 197 10.49 9.01 1.71
CA GLU A 197 10.80 8.67 3.11
C GLU A 197 9.56 8.20 3.88
N LEU A 198 8.40 8.81 3.63
CA LEU A 198 7.13 8.36 4.17
C LEU A 198 6.80 6.94 3.71
N GLN A 199 6.95 6.65 2.41
CA GLN A 199 6.72 5.32 1.85
C GLN A 199 7.65 4.26 2.47
N GLN A 200 8.90 4.59 2.72
CA GLN A 200 9.83 3.67 3.40
C GLN A 200 9.33 3.28 4.80
N LYS A 201 8.76 4.22 5.55
CA LYS A 201 8.14 3.96 6.86
C LYS A 201 6.87 3.13 6.76
N ILE A 202 6.03 3.42 5.77
CA ILE A 202 4.79 2.65 5.48
C ILE A 202 5.15 1.19 5.22
N LEU A 203 6.02 0.94 4.25
CA LEU A 203 6.43 -0.41 3.84
C LEU A 203 7.12 -1.18 4.98
N GLN A 204 7.95 -0.51 5.76
CA GLN A 204 8.58 -1.12 6.92
C GLN A 204 7.51 -1.61 7.91
N HIS A 205 6.54 -0.75 8.25
CA HIS A 205 5.50 -1.08 9.23
C HIS A 205 4.55 -2.18 8.73
N GLU A 206 4.17 -2.14 7.46
CA GLU A 206 3.38 -3.19 6.82
C GLU A 206 4.09 -4.56 6.88
N ARG A 207 5.38 -4.60 6.50
CA ARG A 207 6.20 -5.82 6.55
C ARG A 207 6.43 -6.33 7.97
N GLU A 208 6.63 -5.44 8.95
CA GLU A 208 6.75 -5.80 10.36
C GLU A 208 5.50 -6.50 10.92
N LEU A 209 4.32 -6.16 10.37
CA LEU A 209 3.05 -6.84 10.69
C LEU A 209 2.77 -8.08 9.81
N GLY A 210 3.68 -8.41 8.88
CA GLY A 210 3.55 -9.58 8.02
C GLY A 210 2.70 -9.35 6.78
N MET A 211 2.38 -8.11 6.42
CA MET A 211 1.75 -7.76 5.15
C MET A 211 2.76 -7.90 3.99
N LYS A 212 2.23 -8.08 2.79
CA LYS A 212 2.96 -8.09 1.52
C LYS A 212 2.52 -6.90 0.67
N PRO A 213 3.17 -5.76 0.78
CA PRO A 213 2.84 -4.58 -0.03
C PRO A 213 2.89 -4.87 -1.53
N VAL A 214 1.90 -4.34 -2.25
CA VAL A 214 1.86 -4.36 -3.71
C VAL A 214 2.39 -3.03 -4.20
N LEU A 215 3.51 -3.05 -4.91
CA LEU A 215 4.13 -1.86 -5.47
C LEU A 215 3.67 -1.62 -6.91
N PRO A 216 3.67 -0.36 -7.40
CA PRO A 216 3.35 -0.08 -8.79
C PRO A 216 4.32 -0.73 -9.78
N ALA A 217 3.83 -1.02 -10.98
CA ALA A 217 4.63 -1.42 -12.13
C ALA A 217 4.63 -0.32 -13.19
N PHE A 218 5.61 -0.32 -14.08
CA PHE A 218 5.62 0.57 -15.23
C PHE A 218 4.49 0.21 -16.20
N THR A 219 3.71 1.20 -16.59
CA THR A 219 2.50 1.03 -17.40
C THR A 219 2.62 1.60 -18.81
N GLY A 220 3.78 2.16 -19.15
CA GLY A 220 4.00 2.80 -20.44
C GLY A 220 3.78 4.31 -20.42
N HIS A 221 3.27 4.91 -19.35
CA HIS A 221 3.08 6.35 -19.24
C HIS A 221 4.42 7.10 -19.29
N VAL A 222 4.55 8.04 -20.23
CA VAL A 222 5.79 8.77 -20.49
C VAL A 222 5.54 10.28 -20.62
N PRO A 223 6.52 11.14 -20.24
CA PRO A 223 6.33 12.59 -20.36
C PRO A 223 6.19 13.04 -21.81
N SER A 224 5.48 14.13 -22.05
CA SER A 224 5.30 14.72 -23.40
C SER A 224 6.62 15.00 -24.12
N ALA A 225 7.69 15.31 -23.37
CA ALA A 225 9.03 15.49 -23.90
C ALA A 225 9.67 14.20 -24.46
N PHE A 226 9.05 13.02 -24.24
CA PHE A 226 9.60 11.74 -24.62
C PHE A 226 9.86 11.60 -26.12
N LYS A 227 8.90 12.04 -26.96
CA LYS A 227 9.03 11.98 -28.40
C LYS A 227 10.18 12.83 -28.96
N ARG A 228 10.47 13.97 -28.32
CA ARG A 228 11.62 14.81 -28.69
C ARG A 228 12.94 14.08 -28.46
N LYS A 229 13.04 13.30 -27.40
CA LYS A 229 14.23 12.57 -27.01
C LYS A 229 14.37 11.23 -27.74
N PHE A 230 13.24 10.56 -27.96
CA PHE A 230 13.13 9.27 -28.65
C PHE A 230 12.18 9.39 -29.85
N PRO A 231 12.61 10.01 -30.97
CA PRO A 231 11.70 10.35 -32.09
C PRO A 231 11.09 9.12 -32.78
N ASN A 232 11.73 7.97 -32.66
CA ASN A 232 11.29 6.70 -33.27
C ASN A 232 10.42 5.85 -32.31
N ALA A 233 10.19 6.29 -31.06
CA ALA A 233 9.35 5.57 -30.12
C ALA A 233 7.90 5.50 -30.62
N LYS A 234 7.31 4.33 -30.48
CA LYS A 234 5.88 4.10 -30.76
C LYS A 234 5.06 4.63 -29.58
N LEU A 235 4.49 5.81 -29.74
CA LEU A 235 3.67 6.45 -28.72
C LEU A 235 2.23 6.56 -29.20
N LYS A 236 1.28 6.24 -28.34
CA LYS A 236 -0.13 6.60 -28.46
C LYS A 236 -0.42 7.81 -27.58
N ALA A 237 -0.99 8.85 -28.17
CA ALA A 237 -1.63 9.92 -27.41
C ALA A 237 -2.98 9.42 -26.91
N THR A 238 -3.26 9.61 -25.62
CA THR A 238 -4.56 9.33 -25.01
C THR A 238 -5.17 10.62 -24.49
N ASN A 239 -6.46 10.76 -24.64
CA ASN A 239 -7.21 11.92 -24.17
C ASN A 239 -8.33 11.47 -23.24
N TRP A 240 -8.26 11.88 -21.98
CA TRP A 240 -9.27 11.50 -20.97
C TRP A 240 -10.57 12.31 -21.09
N ASN A 241 -10.72 13.11 -22.16
CA ASN A 241 -11.88 13.98 -22.39
C ASN A 241 -11.95 15.23 -21.47
N ASN A 242 -13.00 16.01 -21.62
CA ASN A 242 -13.32 17.17 -20.77
C ASN A 242 -12.29 18.31 -20.75
N GLY A 243 -11.51 18.47 -21.83
CA GLY A 243 -10.59 19.60 -22.00
C GLY A 243 -9.24 19.42 -21.31
N PHE A 244 -8.89 18.21 -20.87
CA PHE A 244 -7.54 17.88 -20.44
C PHE A 244 -6.60 17.71 -21.64
N ALA A 245 -5.31 18.02 -21.43
CA ALA A 245 -4.28 17.77 -22.43
C ALA A 245 -4.06 16.26 -22.63
N ASP A 246 -3.60 15.90 -23.82
CA ASP A 246 -3.22 14.52 -24.12
C ASP A 246 -2.08 14.05 -23.22
N THR A 247 -2.14 12.80 -22.77
CA THR A 247 -1.02 12.06 -22.19
C THR A 247 -0.44 11.09 -23.21
N TYR A 248 0.74 10.53 -22.95
CA TYR A 248 1.42 9.66 -23.88
C TYR A 248 1.74 8.31 -23.26
N ILE A 249 1.33 7.25 -23.95
CA ILE A 249 1.62 5.88 -23.57
C ILE A 249 2.59 5.26 -24.58
N LEU A 250 3.69 4.71 -24.08
CA LEU A 250 4.63 3.94 -24.87
C LEU A 250 4.04 2.57 -25.15
N ASP A 251 4.04 2.19 -26.42
CA ASP A 251 3.58 0.88 -26.87
C ASP A 251 4.37 -0.24 -26.21
N SER A 252 3.68 -1.25 -25.69
CA SER A 252 4.31 -2.40 -25.03
C SER A 252 5.22 -3.23 -25.96
N GLU A 253 5.01 -3.15 -27.26
CA GLU A 253 5.87 -3.77 -28.27
C GLU A 253 7.13 -2.95 -28.62
N ASP A 254 7.20 -1.69 -28.17
CA ASP A 254 8.42 -0.90 -28.33
C ASP A 254 9.51 -1.44 -27.44
N SER A 255 10.72 -1.62 -28.00
CA SER A 255 11.86 -2.11 -27.25
C SER A 255 12.22 -1.27 -26.03
N LEU A 256 11.91 0.03 -26.04
CA LEU A 256 12.11 0.92 -24.91
C LEU A 256 11.17 0.59 -23.73
N PHE A 257 10.01 -0.03 -23.96
CA PHE A 257 9.10 -0.40 -22.87
C PHE A 257 9.77 -1.35 -21.87
N ALA A 258 10.38 -2.41 -22.37
CA ALA A 258 11.10 -3.37 -21.52
C ALA A 258 12.32 -2.72 -20.84
N VAL A 259 13.05 -1.84 -21.53
CA VAL A 259 14.20 -1.11 -20.99
C VAL A 259 13.77 -0.20 -19.83
N ILE A 260 12.70 0.59 -20.01
CA ILE A 260 12.22 1.51 -19.00
C ILE A 260 11.58 0.76 -17.84
N GLY A 261 10.77 -0.26 -18.12
CA GLY A 261 10.18 -1.13 -17.09
C GLY A 261 11.24 -1.79 -16.20
N LYS A 262 12.34 -2.26 -16.79
CA LYS A 262 13.47 -2.78 -16.02
C LYS A 262 14.12 -1.72 -15.12
N LYS A 263 14.37 -0.51 -15.66
CA LYS A 263 14.92 0.61 -14.88
C LYS A 263 13.99 1.01 -13.75
N PHE A 264 12.66 1.03 -14.01
CA PHE A 264 11.64 1.33 -13.01
C PHE A 264 11.69 0.32 -11.86
N LEU A 265 11.63 -0.98 -12.14
CA LEU A 265 11.72 -2.03 -11.13
C LEU A 265 13.05 -1.98 -10.36
N GLN A 266 14.17 -1.70 -11.02
CA GLN A 266 15.46 -1.55 -10.36
C GLN A 266 15.50 -0.36 -9.41
N ALA A 267 15.01 0.81 -9.84
CA ALA A 267 14.95 2.02 -9.01
C ALA A 267 14.02 1.80 -7.82
N GLN A 268 12.82 1.26 -8.05
CA GLN A 268 11.83 0.98 -7.01
C GLN A 268 12.36 -0.04 -5.99
N THR A 269 12.97 -1.14 -6.45
CA THR A 269 13.56 -2.15 -5.56
C THR A 269 14.69 -1.55 -4.70
N LYS A 270 15.50 -0.66 -5.27
CA LYS A 270 16.56 0.04 -4.52
C LYS A 270 16.00 0.98 -3.45
N LEU A 271 14.88 1.65 -3.73
CA LEU A 271 14.24 2.60 -2.80
C LEU A 271 13.42 1.91 -1.72
N PHE A 272 12.68 0.88 -2.08
CA PHE A 272 11.56 0.34 -1.31
C PHE A 272 11.66 -1.17 -1.01
N GLY A 273 12.65 -1.87 -1.58
CA GLY A 273 12.68 -3.33 -1.56
C GLY A 273 11.62 -3.92 -2.49
N THR A 274 11.33 -5.22 -2.33
CA THR A 274 10.28 -5.89 -3.10
C THR A 274 9.70 -7.08 -2.34
N ASP A 275 8.40 -7.26 -2.50
CA ASP A 275 7.65 -8.45 -2.07
C ASP A 275 7.21 -9.29 -3.27
N HIS A 276 7.72 -8.95 -4.48
CA HIS A 276 7.41 -9.56 -5.77
C HIS A 276 5.93 -9.53 -6.14
N LEU A 277 5.21 -8.53 -5.62
CA LEU A 277 3.82 -8.24 -5.95
C LEU A 277 3.76 -6.84 -6.56
N TYR A 278 3.19 -6.76 -7.75
CA TYR A 278 3.13 -5.52 -8.51
C TYR A 278 1.72 -5.30 -9.04
N SER A 279 1.30 -4.04 -9.11
CA SER A 279 0.02 -3.61 -9.67
C SER A 279 0.25 -2.65 -10.82
N ALA A 280 -0.58 -2.76 -11.82
CA ALA A 280 -0.67 -1.81 -12.92
C ALA A 280 -2.14 -1.54 -13.19
N ASP A 281 -2.55 -0.28 -13.11
CA ASP A 281 -3.88 0.16 -13.52
C ASP A 281 -3.71 1.07 -14.74
N THR A 282 -3.53 0.41 -15.88
CA THR A 282 -3.43 1.05 -17.19
C THR A 282 -4.80 1.18 -17.81
N PHE A 283 -5.00 2.23 -18.60
CA PHE A 283 -6.21 2.40 -19.40
C PHE A 283 -7.51 2.51 -18.61
N ASN A 284 -7.44 2.94 -17.35
CA ASN A 284 -8.64 3.30 -16.60
C ASN A 284 -9.33 4.47 -17.31
N GLU A 285 -10.51 4.22 -17.87
CA GLU A 285 -11.27 5.17 -18.71
C GLU A 285 -10.50 5.66 -19.97
N ASN A 286 -9.50 4.92 -20.42
CA ASN A 286 -8.73 5.17 -21.63
C ASN A 286 -8.71 3.93 -22.54
N GLU A 287 -8.48 4.13 -23.83
CA GLU A 287 -8.30 3.04 -24.78
C GLU A 287 -6.85 2.56 -24.81
N PRO A 288 -6.59 1.24 -24.80
CA PRO A 288 -5.24 0.72 -24.93
C PRO A 288 -4.62 1.06 -26.31
N PRO A 289 -3.28 1.08 -26.43
CA PRO A 289 -2.60 1.36 -27.68
C PRO A 289 -2.69 0.22 -28.71
N SER A 290 -3.27 -0.92 -28.34
CA SER A 290 -3.43 -2.10 -29.21
C SER A 290 -4.89 -2.45 -29.38
N ASP A 291 -5.28 -2.89 -30.59
CA ASP A 291 -6.60 -3.45 -30.90
C ASP A 291 -6.66 -4.96 -30.58
N GLU A 292 -5.54 -5.57 -30.18
CA GLU A 292 -5.45 -6.97 -29.77
C GLU A 292 -5.42 -7.04 -28.21
N PRO A 293 -6.32 -7.84 -27.60
CA PRO A 293 -6.40 -7.97 -26.14
C PRO A 293 -5.22 -8.69 -25.51
#